data_059eac89fcea194276282708d1a5a1c5
#
_entry.id   059eac89fcea194276282708d1a5a1c5
#
_cell.length_a   1.000
_cell.length_b   1.000
_cell.length_c   1.000
_cell.angle_alpha   90.00
_cell.angle_beta   90.00
_cell.angle_gamma   90.00
#
_symmetry.space_group_name_H-M   'P 1'
#
loop_
_entity.id
_entity.type
_entity.pdbx_description
1 polymer ?
#
loop_
_entity_poly.entity_id
_entity_poly.type
_entity_poly.pdbx_seq_one_letter_code
_entity_poly.pdbx_strand_id
1 'polypeptide(L)'
;MVCGLFTGCHDSSKNEATIDIKKTSYDPKEAVKDFDFGELNDVEKDYVVEMGYNNCDHMVASIIGEKAGIYEAMGLNVNLTKSGETTKALISGAMDVGYIGVGAAGLSQDPPYFIASANHTGGSRYLVVSNDITDPKDIEGKTLAMSAEPAEDSEWRGWARDYGFSYNKEDYDIVSMGQSDAMFALKAGQIDGFVC
;
A
#
# COMPACT_ATOMS: atom_id res chain seq x y z
N MET A 1 7.20 53.38 -17.71
CA MET A 1 7.22 52.24 -16.81
C MET A 1 5.86 51.57 -16.94
N VAL A 2 5.75 50.60 -17.84
CA VAL A 2 4.49 49.93 -18.18
C VAL A 2 4.53 48.52 -17.61
N CYS A 3 3.67 48.26 -16.67
CA CYS A 3 3.51 46.95 -16.04
C CYS A 3 2.56 46.12 -16.90
N GLY A 4 3.06 45.13 -17.58
CA GLY A 4 2.28 44.20 -18.40
C GLY A 4 1.82 43.02 -17.53
N LEU A 5 0.52 42.97 -17.27
CA LEU A 5 -0.15 41.80 -16.69
C LEU A 5 -0.31 40.74 -17.80
N PHE A 6 0.41 39.64 -17.67
CA PHE A 6 0.12 38.45 -18.44
C PHE A 6 -0.94 37.64 -17.71
N THR A 7 -2.18 37.75 -18.13
CA THR A 7 -3.24 36.81 -17.82
C THR A 7 -3.16 35.65 -18.82
N GLY A 8 -2.44 34.62 -18.46
CA GLY A 8 -2.48 33.34 -19.17
C GLY A 8 -3.68 32.53 -18.69
N CYS A 9 -4.84 32.69 -19.32
CA CYS A 9 -5.91 31.71 -19.22
C CYS A 9 -5.45 30.45 -19.95
N HIS A 10 -5.04 29.45 -19.20
CA HIS A 10 -4.84 28.12 -19.72
C HIS A 10 -6.21 27.45 -19.80
N ASP A 11 -6.75 27.40 -21.01
CA ASP A 11 -7.99 26.71 -21.32
C ASP A 11 -7.74 25.20 -21.25
N SER A 12 -8.05 24.64 -20.07
CA SER A 12 -7.99 23.19 -19.82
C SER A 12 -9.29 22.51 -20.28
N SER A 13 -9.72 22.82 -21.50
CA SER A 13 -10.74 22.03 -22.19
C SER A 13 -10.07 20.91 -22.98
N LYS A 14 -9.82 19.90 -22.35
CA LYS A 14 -9.98 18.55 -22.35
C LYS A 14 -9.79 17.72 -23.43
N ASN A 15 -9.49 16.62 -23.24
CA ASN A 15 -10.08 15.38 -23.71
C ASN A 15 -10.01 14.40 -22.57
N GLU A 16 -11.01 14.41 -21.72
CA GLU A 16 -11.37 13.19 -21.02
C GLU A 16 -11.79 12.22 -22.14
N ALA A 17 -10.89 11.33 -22.50
CA ALA A 17 -11.27 10.16 -23.24
C ALA A 17 -12.32 9.44 -22.39
N THR A 18 -13.58 9.65 -22.70
CA THR A 18 -14.67 8.82 -22.20
C THR A 18 -14.38 7.42 -22.72
N ILE A 19 -13.74 6.62 -21.88
CA ILE A 19 -13.67 5.17 -22.11
C ILE A 19 -15.10 4.73 -22.07
N ASP A 20 -15.67 4.42 -23.23
CA ASP A 20 -16.98 3.79 -23.35
C ASP A 20 -16.83 2.37 -22.79
N ILE A 21 -16.92 2.27 -21.46
CA ILE A 21 -16.98 0.98 -20.78
C ILE A 21 -18.32 0.41 -21.21
N LYS A 22 -18.29 -0.48 -22.19
CA LYS A 22 -19.44 -1.34 -22.49
C LYS A 22 -19.94 -1.84 -21.16
N LYS A 23 -21.17 -1.43 -20.77
CA LYS A 23 -21.85 -2.00 -19.62
C LYS A 23 -21.94 -3.49 -19.87
N THR A 24 -21.03 -4.24 -19.33
CA THR A 24 -21.18 -5.67 -19.19
C THR A 24 -22.37 -5.85 -18.26
N SER A 25 -23.25 -6.77 -18.57
CA SER A 25 -24.40 -7.14 -17.74
C SER A 25 -23.90 -7.88 -16.48
N TYR A 26 -23.09 -7.18 -15.66
CA TYR A 26 -22.56 -7.73 -14.43
C TYR A 26 -23.66 -7.73 -13.37
N ASP A 27 -23.94 -8.91 -12.80
CA ASP A 27 -24.82 -9.10 -11.66
C ASP A 27 -23.99 -9.68 -10.50
N PRO A 28 -23.83 -8.99 -9.36
CA PRO A 28 -23.08 -9.47 -8.23
C PRO A 28 -23.65 -10.77 -7.65
N LYS A 29 -24.95 -11.00 -7.72
CA LYS A 29 -25.59 -12.25 -7.26
C LYS A 29 -25.18 -13.43 -8.13
N GLU A 30 -25.11 -13.24 -9.44
CA GLU A 30 -24.58 -14.24 -10.35
C GLU A 30 -23.09 -14.52 -10.12
N ALA A 31 -22.32 -13.50 -9.74
CA ALA A 31 -20.90 -13.67 -9.47
C ALA A 31 -20.62 -14.54 -8.25
N VAL A 32 -21.51 -14.57 -7.27
CA VAL A 32 -21.31 -15.33 -6.01
C VAL A 32 -22.17 -16.59 -5.91
N LYS A 33 -23.02 -16.89 -6.89
CA LYS A 33 -24.02 -17.98 -6.82
C LYS A 33 -23.44 -19.38 -6.61
N ASP A 34 -22.21 -19.61 -7.07
CA ASP A 34 -21.54 -20.92 -7.00
C ASP A 34 -20.74 -21.09 -5.70
N PHE A 35 -20.72 -20.07 -4.84
CA PHE A 35 -20.04 -20.15 -3.55
C PHE A 35 -21.05 -20.49 -2.46
N ASP A 36 -20.75 -21.49 -1.66
CA ASP A 36 -21.51 -21.84 -0.47
C ASP A 36 -20.93 -21.10 0.75
N PHE A 37 -21.60 -20.04 1.13
CA PHE A 37 -21.21 -19.25 2.32
C PHE A 37 -21.96 -19.68 3.59
N GLY A 38 -22.88 -20.63 3.46
CA GLY A 38 -23.89 -20.93 4.48
C GLY A 38 -24.94 -19.83 4.61
N GLU A 39 -25.82 -19.98 5.60
CA GLU A 39 -26.85 -18.98 5.92
C GLU A 39 -26.41 -18.17 7.13
N LEU A 40 -26.39 -16.84 6.98
CA LEU A 40 -26.17 -15.92 8.08
C LEU A 40 -27.37 -15.92 9.02
N ASN A 41 -27.14 -16.02 10.32
CA ASN A 41 -28.18 -15.80 11.32
C ASN A 41 -28.49 -14.29 11.47
N ASP A 42 -29.52 -13.95 12.27
CA ASP A 42 -29.98 -12.55 12.35
C ASP A 42 -28.94 -11.63 13.02
N VAL A 43 -28.11 -12.16 13.90
CA VAL A 43 -27.02 -11.38 14.53
C VAL A 43 -25.91 -11.09 13.53
N GLU A 44 -25.57 -12.08 12.71
CA GLU A 44 -24.52 -11.94 11.67
C GLU A 44 -24.96 -11.00 10.55
N LYS A 45 -26.24 -10.99 10.19
CA LYS A 45 -26.79 -10.06 9.20
C LYS A 45 -26.73 -8.60 9.65
N ASP A 46 -26.88 -8.35 10.96
CA ASP A 46 -26.86 -7.00 11.52
C ASP A 46 -25.43 -6.55 11.89
N TYR A 47 -24.46 -7.48 11.89
CA TYR A 47 -23.08 -7.15 12.21
C TYR A 47 -22.39 -6.35 11.12
N VAL A 48 -21.69 -5.27 11.52
CA VAL A 48 -20.88 -4.49 10.60
C VAL A 48 -19.43 -4.94 10.74
N VAL A 49 -18.89 -5.50 9.68
CA VAL A 49 -17.47 -5.91 9.62
C VAL A 49 -16.61 -4.68 9.36
N GLU A 50 -15.80 -4.30 10.32
CA GLU A 50 -14.80 -3.23 10.17
C GLU A 50 -13.57 -3.77 9.48
N MET A 51 -13.35 -3.35 8.21
CA MET A 51 -12.27 -3.85 7.37
C MET A 51 -11.27 -2.76 7.01
N GLY A 52 -9.99 -2.99 7.36
CA GLY A 52 -8.88 -2.10 7.05
C GLY A 52 -8.15 -2.44 5.76
N TYR A 53 -7.82 -1.44 4.97
CA TYR A 53 -6.97 -1.60 3.78
C TYR A 53 -6.03 -0.41 3.61
N ASN A 54 -4.95 -0.59 2.87
CA ASN A 54 -4.11 0.51 2.41
C ASN A 54 -4.28 0.70 0.89
N ASN A 55 -3.88 1.85 0.39
CA ASN A 55 -3.95 2.18 -1.03
C ASN A 55 -2.81 1.50 -1.79
N CYS A 56 -3.00 0.23 -2.06
CA CYS A 56 -2.04 -0.66 -2.70
C CYS A 56 -2.80 -1.58 -3.66
N ASP A 57 -2.23 -1.88 -4.80
CA ASP A 57 -2.80 -2.77 -5.80
C ASP A 57 -3.06 -4.19 -5.27
N HIS A 58 -2.28 -4.63 -4.29
CA HIS A 58 -2.46 -5.92 -3.63
C HIS A 58 -3.70 -5.99 -2.72
N MET A 59 -4.25 -4.84 -2.33
CA MET A 59 -5.39 -4.72 -1.42
C MET A 59 -6.68 -4.30 -2.15
N VAL A 60 -6.63 -4.21 -3.47
CA VAL A 60 -7.74 -3.74 -4.31
C VAL A 60 -8.99 -4.62 -4.21
N ALA A 61 -8.84 -5.88 -3.82
CA ALA A 61 -9.96 -6.82 -3.71
C ALA A 61 -11.05 -6.34 -2.75
N SER A 62 -10.70 -5.67 -1.64
CA SER A 62 -11.67 -5.10 -0.71
C SER A 62 -12.52 -4.01 -1.36
N ILE A 63 -11.89 -3.12 -2.10
CA ILE A 63 -12.58 -2.03 -2.81
C ILE A 63 -13.44 -2.57 -3.93
N ILE A 64 -12.94 -3.57 -4.67
CA ILE A 64 -13.73 -4.23 -5.73
C ILE A 64 -14.93 -4.92 -5.11
N GLY A 65 -14.76 -5.63 -4.00
CA GLY A 65 -15.85 -6.30 -3.29
C GLY A 65 -16.99 -5.33 -2.94
N GLU A 66 -16.66 -4.16 -2.41
CA GLU A 66 -17.62 -3.11 -2.11
C GLU A 66 -18.25 -2.52 -3.39
N LYS A 67 -17.43 -2.03 -4.32
CA LYS A 67 -17.91 -1.29 -5.50
C LYS A 67 -18.64 -2.18 -6.51
N ALA A 68 -18.33 -3.45 -6.54
CA ALA A 68 -19.03 -4.45 -7.35
C ALA A 68 -20.27 -5.05 -6.65
N GLY A 69 -20.58 -4.65 -5.41
CA GLY A 69 -21.75 -5.13 -4.67
C GLY A 69 -21.62 -6.59 -4.22
N ILE A 70 -20.40 -7.12 -4.15
CA ILE A 70 -20.14 -8.52 -3.75
C ILE A 70 -20.55 -8.73 -2.29
N TYR A 71 -20.14 -7.85 -1.39
CA TYR A 71 -20.47 -7.98 0.03
C TYR A 71 -21.99 -7.94 0.26
N GLU A 72 -22.69 -7.02 -0.39
CA GLU A 72 -24.14 -6.93 -0.31
C GLU A 72 -24.82 -8.20 -0.88
N ALA A 73 -24.31 -8.72 -2.02
CA ALA A 73 -24.83 -9.95 -2.61
C ALA A 73 -24.63 -11.18 -1.70
N MET A 74 -23.63 -11.15 -0.84
CA MET A 74 -23.36 -12.15 0.19
C MET A 74 -24.14 -11.90 1.50
N GLY A 75 -24.86 -10.80 1.61
CA GLY A 75 -25.58 -10.40 2.82
C GLY A 75 -24.68 -9.81 3.92
N LEU A 76 -23.48 -9.38 3.59
CA LEU A 76 -22.50 -8.83 4.52
C LEU A 76 -22.57 -7.30 4.56
N ASN A 77 -22.57 -6.73 5.77
CA ASN A 77 -22.36 -5.31 5.99
C ASN A 77 -20.87 -5.06 6.22
N VAL A 78 -20.20 -4.42 5.31
CA VAL A 78 -18.75 -4.15 5.41
C VAL A 78 -18.49 -2.66 5.40
N ASN A 79 -17.78 -2.17 6.41
CA ASN A 79 -17.29 -0.80 6.48
C ASN A 79 -15.80 -0.77 6.12
N LEU A 80 -15.45 -0.21 4.97
CA LEU A 80 -14.07 -0.13 4.51
C LEU A 80 -13.38 1.13 5.00
N THR A 81 -12.28 0.96 5.72
CA THR A 81 -11.46 2.06 6.19
C THR A 81 -10.05 1.99 5.61
N LYS A 82 -9.66 3.04 4.87
CA LYS A 82 -8.27 3.21 4.45
C LYS A 82 -7.41 3.59 5.65
N SER A 83 -6.41 2.79 5.99
CA SER A 83 -5.54 3.04 7.14
C SER A 83 -4.13 2.50 6.91
N GLY A 84 -3.13 3.31 7.26
CA GLY A 84 -1.74 2.84 7.40
C GLY A 84 -1.47 2.09 8.71
N GLU A 85 -2.43 2.13 9.66
CA GLU A 85 -2.31 1.58 11.01
C GLU A 85 -3.17 0.33 11.22
N THR A 86 -3.48 -0.38 10.14
CA THR A 86 -4.38 -1.56 10.17
C THR A 86 -3.94 -2.61 11.21
N THR A 87 -2.65 -2.87 11.34
CA THR A 87 -2.13 -3.82 12.34
C THR A 87 -2.47 -3.40 13.76
N LYS A 88 -2.31 -2.11 14.08
CA LYS A 88 -2.66 -1.59 15.43
C LYS A 88 -4.17 -1.64 15.66
N ALA A 89 -4.97 -1.36 14.63
CA ALA A 89 -6.41 -1.42 14.71
C ALA A 89 -6.93 -2.85 14.95
N LEU A 90 -6.33 -3.85 14.30
CA LEU A 90 -6.61 -5.27 14.57
C LEU A 90 -6.23 -5.67 15.99
N ILE A 91 -5.06 -5.29 16.48
CA ILE A 91 -4.59 -5.58 17.84
C ILE A 91 -5.52 -4.95 18.90
N SER A 92 -6.01 -3.74 18.65
CA SER A 92 -6.91 -3.04 19.57
C SER A 92 -8.37 -3.48 19.48
N GLY A 93 -8.74 -4.30 18.51
CA GLY A 93 -10.12 -4.68 18.23
C GLY A 93 -10.95 -3.57 17.57
N ALA A 94 -10.31 -2.54 17.04
CA ALA A 94 -10.98 -1.49 16.27
C ALA A 94 -11.29 -1.89 14.81
N MET A 95 -10.73 -3.00 14.36
CA MET A 95 -11.02 -3.64 13.09
C MET A 95 -11.12 -5.14 13.30
N ASP A 96 -12.01 -5.78 12.56
CA ASP A 96 -12.23 -7.22 12.55
C ASP A 96 -11.35 -7.93 11.53
N VAL A 97 -11.18 -7.31 10.36
CA VAL A 97 -10.41 -7.83 9.23
C VAL A 97 -9.49 -6.73 8.69
N GLY A 98 -8.34 -7.13 8.21
CA GLY A 98 -7.42 -6.16 7.61
C GLY A 98 -6.41 -6.76 6.67
N TYR A 99 -6.06 -6.02 5.66
CA TYR A 99 -4.93 -6.33 4.80
C TYR A 99 -3.65 -5.81 5.45
N ILE A 100 -2.75 -6.72 5.76
CA ILE A 100 -1.45 -6.40 6.36
C ILE A 100 -0.33 -7.16 5.66
N GLY A 101 0.88 -6.62 5.70
CA GLY A 101 2.07 -7.34 5.26
C GLY A 101 2.44 -8.46 6.25
N VAL A 102 2.92 -9.59 5.76
CA VAL A 102 3.36 -10.72 6.59
C VAL A 102 4.46 -10.30 7.58
N GLY A 103 5.35 -9.39 7.18
CA GLY A 103 6.35 -8.82 8.08
C GLY A 103 5.74 -8.09 9.27
N ALA A 104 4.66 -7.33 9.05
CA ALA A 104 3.93 -6.66 10.13
C ALA A 104 3.21 -7.65 11.04
N ALA A 105 2.71 -8.76 10.49
CA ALA A 105 2.08 -9.82 11.27
C ALA A 105 3.06 -10.50 12.23
N GLY A 106 4.34 -10.61 11.87
CA GLY A 106 5.39 -11.22 12.69
C GLY A 106 5.93 -10.35 13.81
N LEU A 107 5.56 -9.07 13.88
CA LEU A 107 6.08 -8.14 14.88
C LEU A 107 5.48 -8.33 16.30
N SER A 108 4.37 -9.05 16.41
CA SER A 108 3.74 -9.36 17.69
C SER A 108 4.01 -10.82 18.07
N GLN A 109 4.50 -11.07 19.29
CA GLN A 109 4.78 -12.44 19.77
C GLN A 109 3.52 -13.25 20.04
N ASP A 110 2.37 -12.59 20.24
CA ASP A 110 1.07 -13.23 20.51
C ASP A 110 -0.05 -12.34 19.96
N PRO A 111 -0.18 -12.25 18.62
CA PRO A 111 -1.19 -11.38 18.03
C PRO A 111 -2.60 -11.92 18.30
N PRO A 112 -3.56 -11.04 18.65
CA PRO A 112 -4.96 -11.44 18.85
C PRO A 112 -5.71 -11.65 17.53
N TYR A 113 -5.02 -11.97 16.45
CA TYR A 113 -5.56 -12.24 15.12
C TYR A 113 -4.83 -13.42 14.47
N PHE A 114 -5.42 -13.98 13.44
CA PHE A 114 -4.81 -15.01 12.62
C PHE A 114 -4.82 -14.59 11.13
N ILE A 115 -3.97 -15.21 10.35
CA ILE A 115 -3.92 -15.00 8.89
C ILE A 115 -4.93 -15.95 8.26
N ALA A 116 -6.08 -15.42 7.84
CA ALA A 116 -7.13 -16.21 7.21
C ALA A 116 -6.77 -16.61 5.76
N SER A 117 -6.07 -15.75 5.05
CA SER A 117 -5.68 -15.98 3.65
C SER A 117 -4.48 -15.14 3.27
N ALA A 118 -3.67 -15.64 2.34
CA ALA A 118 -2.67 -14.85 1.63
C ALA A 118 -3.18 -14.58 0.21
N ASN A 119 -3.56 -13.34 -0.03
CA ASN A 119 -4.10 -12.90 -1.32
C ASN A 119 -3.02 -12.51 -2.34
N HIS A 120 -1.79 -12.40 -1.90
CA HIS A 120 -0.64 -12.06 -2.72
C HIS A 120 0.61 -12.78 -2.20
N THR A 121 1.34 -13.42 -3.09
CA THR A 121 2.63 -14.06 -2.79
C THR A 121 3.68 -13.54 -3.76
N GLY A 122 4.84 -13.23 -3.23
CA GLY A 122 5.89 -12.55 -3.99
C GLY A 122 5.67 -11.04 -3.94
N GLY A 123 6.37 -10.37 -4.76
CA GLY A 123 6.44 -8.91 -4.81
C GLY A 123 7.89 -8.51 -5.03
N SER A 124 8.09 -7.26 -5.31
CA SER A 124 9.43 -6.72 -5.47
C SER A 124 9.53 -5.46 -4.63
N ARG A 125 10.59 -5.39 -3.86
CA ARG A 125 11.05 -4.13 -3.29
C ARG A 125 12.17 -3.58 -4.15
N TYR A 126 12.25 -2.28 -4.20
CA TYR A 126 13.24 -1.58 -4.99
C TYR A 126 13.94 -0.54 -4.13
N LEU A 127 15.23 -0.41 -4.33
CA LEU A 127 15.99 0.77 -3.94
C LEU A 127 16.03 1.70 -5.15
N VAL A 128 15.27 2.78 -5.09
CA VAL A 128 15.28 3.83 -6.11
C VAL A 128 16.31 4.87 -5.69
N VAL A 129 17.28 5.16 -6.55
CA VAL A 129 18.38 6.07 -6.25
C VAL A 129 18.48 7.19 -7.27
N SER A 130 19.24 8.22 -6.94
CA SER A 130 19.59 9.27 -7.89
C SER A 130 20.42 8.71 -9.05
N ASN A 131 20.36 9.38 -10.21
CA ASN A 131 21.10 8.93 -11.40
C ASN A 131 22.62 8.95 -11.26
N ASP A 132 23.12 9.61 -10.24
CA ASP A 132 24.58 9.70 -9.96
C ASP A 132 25.11 8.43 -9.28
N ILE A 133 24.21 7.62 -8.70
CA ILE A 133 24.55 6.34 -8.08
C ILE A 133 24.45 5.26 -9.16
N THR A 134 25.59 4.81 -9.63
CA THR A 134 25.68 3.85 -10.74
C THR A 134 26.23 2.48 -10.31
N ASP A 135 26.89 2.41 -9.17
CA ASP A 135 27.31 1.18 -8.51
C ASP A 135 26.55 1.03 -7.18
N PRO A 136 26.05 -0.16 -6.84
CA PRO A 136 25.37 -0.37 -5.56
C PRO A 136 26.17 0.05 -4.32
N LYS A 137 27.49 0.01 -4.36
CA LYS A 137 28.36 0.43 -3.25
C LYS A 137 28.41 1.94 -3.06
N ASP A 138 28.06 2.72 -4.08
CA ASP A 138 28.04 4.18 -4.00
C ASP A 138 26.91 4.71 -3.10
N ILE A 139 26.03 3.81 -2.60
CA ILE A 139 24.98 4.17 -1.63
C ILE A 139 25.51 4.39 -0.21
N GLU A 140 26.70 3.89 0.12
CA GLU A 140 27.33 4.14 1.42
C GLU A 140 27.63 5.63 1.59
N GLY A 141 27.34 6.16 2.77
CA GLY A 141 27.45 7.58 3.08
C GLY A 141 26.30 8.45 2.52
N LYS A 142 25.27 7.85 1.93
CA LYS A 142 24.15 8.56 1.33
C LYS A 142 22.97 8.72 2.28
N THR A 143 22.12 9.71 1.99
CA THR A 143 20.87 9.93 2.69
C THR A 143 19.76 9.08 2.04
N LEU A 144 19.23 8.11 2.78
CA LEU A 144 18.24 7.15 2.29
C LEU A 144 16.95 7.22 3.10
N ALA A 145 15.81 7.24 2.41
CA ALA A 145 14.51 7.10 3.08
C ALA A 145 14.13 5.63 3.21
N MET A 146 14.01 5.16 4.45
CA MET A 146 13.68 3.78 4.80
C MET A 146 12.66 3.74 5.94
N SER A 147 11.84 2.69 5.99
CA SER A 147 10.88 2.47 7.07
C SER A 147 11.44 1.67 8.24
N ALA A 148 12.58 1.01 8.04
CA ALA A 148 13.31 0.24 9.04
C ALA A 148 14.79 0.54 8.95
N GLU A 149 15.52 0.28 10.04
CA GLU A 149 16.98 0.37 10.07
C GLU A 149 17.58 -0.68 9.12
N PRO A 150 18.70 -0.39 8.44
CA PRO A 150 19.34 -1.33 7.51
C PRO A 150 19.61 -2.71 8.10
N ALA A 151 20.08 -2.77 9.34
CA ALA A 151 20.39 -4.03 10.02
C ALA A 151 19.13 -4.84 10.41
N GLU A 152 17.98 -4.20 10.52
CA GLU A 152 16.70 -4.83 10.86
C GLU A 152 15.91 -5.26 9.62
N ASP A 153 16.18 -4.65 8.48
CA ASP A 153 15.53 -4.96 7.21
C ASP A 153 16.16 -6.20 6.56
N SER A 154 15.40 -7.28 6.47
CA SER A 154 15.87 -8.56 5.95
C SER A 154 16.24 -8.51 4.47
N GLU A 155 15.53 -7.70 3.68
CA GLU A 155 15.82 -7.55 2.24
C GLU A 155 17.04 -6.67 2.04
N TRP A 156 17.19 -5.60 2.81
CA TRP A 156 18.40 -4.79 2.77
C TRP A 156 19.64 -5.62 3.07
N ARG A 157 19.61 -6.46 4.11
CA ARG A 157 20.70 -7.39 4.39
C ARG A 157 20.98 -8.37 3.26
N GLY A 158 19.92 -8.81 2.57
CA GLY A 158 20.04 -9.64 1.37
C GLY A 158 20.79 -8.91 0.26
N TRP A 159 20.36 -7.69 -0.07
CA TRP A 159 21.00 -6.86 -1.08
C TRP A 159 22.45 -6.51 -0.70
N ALA A 160 22.69 -6.14 0.55
CA ALA A 160 24.02 -5.84 1.06
C ALA A 160 24.99 -7.01 0.86
N ARG A 161 24.55 -8.22 1.17
CA ARG A 161 25.34 -9.43 0.92
C ARG A 161 25.57 -9.68 -0.58
N ASP A 162 24.54 -9.51 -1.40
CA ASP A 162 24.58 -9.89 -2.81
C ASP A 162 25.33 -8.85 -3.66
N TYR A 163 25.31 -7.58 -3.26
CA TYR A 163 25.94 -6.48 -3.97
C TYR A 163 27.19 -5.90 -3.26
N GLY A 164 27.45 -6.33 -2.03
CA GLY A 164 28.70 -6.04 -1.32
C GLY A 164 28.78 -4.64 -0.72
N PHE A 165 27.64 -4.08 -0.29
CA PHE A 165 27.58 -2.84 0.49
C PHE A 165 27.27 -3.14 1.98
N SER A 166 27.37 -2.13 2.84
CA SER A 166 27.14 -2.27 4.27
C SER A 166 25.64 -2.40 4.63
N TYR A 167 25.36 -3.03 5.77
CA TYR A 167 24.06 -2.95 6.44
C TYR A 167 24.12 -2.29 7.82
N ASN A 168 25.27 -1.65 8.16
CA ASN A 168 25.38 -0.91 9.41
C ASN A 168 24.72 0.45 9.24
N LYS A 169 23.95 0.87 10.24
CA LYS A 169 23.26 2.16 10.22
C LYS A 169 24.22 3.34 10.08
N GLU A 170 25.37 3.24 10.72
CA GLU A 170 26.39 4.30 10.77
C GLU A 170 26.97 4.64 9.39
N ASP A 171 26.78 3.74 8.42
CA ASP A 171 27.27 3.94 7.06
C ASP A 171 26.25 4.70 6.18
N TYR A 172 25.12 5.14 6.76
CA TYR A 172 24.05 5.84 6.05
C TYR A 172 23.44 6.96 6.89
N ASP A 173 22.87 7.97 6.23
CA ASP A 173 21.95 8.92 6.84
C ASP A 173 20.51 8.48 6.57
N ILE A 174 19.89 7.81 7.56
CA ILE A 174 18.56 7.22 7.40
C ILE A 174 17.49 8.21 7.85
N VAL A 175 16.56 8.51 6.95
CA VAL A 175 15.39 9.34 7.21
C VAL A 175 14.11 8.53 7.04
N SER A 176 13.10 8.80 7.88
CA SER A 176 11.80 8.14 7.80
C SER A 176 10.78 9.07 7.14
N MET A 177 10.24 8.66 6.01
CA MET A 177 9.17 9.38 5.32
C MET A 177 8.35 8.43 4.44
N GLY A 178 7.14 8.85 4.08
CA GLY A 178 6.28 8.10 3.16
C GLY A 178 6.86 8.04 1.74
N GLN A 179 6.57 6.98 0.99
CA GLN A 179 7.11 6.76 -0.37
C GLN A 179 6.83 7.93 -1.33
N SER A 180 5.64 8.54 -1.26
CA SER A 180 5.31 9.70 -2.09
C SER A 180 6.20 10.90 -1.77
N ASP A 181 6.43 11.16 -0.48
CA ASP A 181 7.29 12.26 -0.04
C ASP A 181 8.75 11.98 -0.40
N ALA A 182 9.19 10.72 -0.25
CA ALA A 182 10.54 10.29 -0.63
C ALA A 182 10.80 10.48 -2.13
N MET A 183 9.82 10.19 -2.98
CA MET A 183 9.92 10.43 -4.42
C MET A 183 10.12 11.94 -4.73
N PHE A 184 9.39 12.82 -4.04
CA PHE A 184 9.58 14.26 -4.21
C PHE A 184 10.91 14.75 -3.64
N ALA A 185 11.32 14.22 -2.48
CA ALA A 185 12.59 14.54 -1.84
C ALA A 185 13.79 14.11 -2.72
N LEU A 186 13.72 12.92 -3.32
CA LEU A 186 14.73 12.45 -4.28
C LEU A 186 14.81 13.37 -5.51
N LYS A 187 13.66 13.73 -6.09
CA LYS A 187 13.63 14.68 -7.22
C LYS A 187 14.17 16.06 -6.88
N ALA A 188 14.03 16.49 -5.63
CA ALA A 188 14.54 17.75 -5.12
C ALA A 188 16.02 17.69 -4.68
N GLY A 189 16.67 16.51 -4.72
CA GLY A 189 18.04 16.31 -4.25
C GLY A 189 18.18 16.42 -2.73
N GLN A 190 17.13 16.19 -1.97
CA GLN A 190 17.13 16.21 -0.51
C GLN A 190 17.52 14.86 0.10
N ILE A 191 17.34 13.80 -0.66
CA ILE A 191 17.81 12.44 -0.36
C ILE A 191 18.44 11.85 -1.61
N ASP A 192 19.25 10.83 -1.44
CA ASP A 192 19.94 10.14 -2.53
C ASP A 192 19.19 8.89 -3.00
N GLY A 193 18.33 8.33 -2.15
CA GLY A 193 17.50 7.18 -2.51
C GLY A 193 16.40 6.86 -1.50
N PHE A 194 15.52 5.94 -1.87
CA PHE A 194 14.49 5.42 -0.98
C PHE A 194 14.11 3.98 -1.33
N VAL A 195 13.64 3.26 -0.33
CA VAL A 195 13.13 1.89 -0.49
C VAL A 195 11.61 1.93 -0.67
N CYS A 196 11.10 1.22 -1.66
CA CYS A 196 9.66 1.12 -1.96
C CYS A 196 9.23 -0.30 -2.37
#